data_293ab03ae29122b98ffa5b3a5979044e
#
_entry.id   293ab03ae29122b98ffa5b3a5979044e
#
_cell.length_a   1.000
_cell.length_b   1.000
_cell.length_c   1.000
_cell.angle_alpha   90.00
_cell.angle_beta   90.00
_cell.angle_gamma   90.00
#
_symmetry.space_group_name_H-M   'P 1'
#
loop_
_entity.id
_entity.type
_entity.pdbx_description
1 polymer ?
#
loop_
_entity_poly.entity_id
_entity_poly.type
_entity_poly.pdbx_seq_one_letter_code
_entity_poly.pdbx_strand_id
1 'polypeptide(L)'
;MEPQLLGLLCTRNPAGADAIGKFILIGDHKQLPAVVLQSSEQSEVCDEALQAIGLYNLKDSLFERLYRNLSRESANRQTSTSHPSSLIPHPSYDMLCRQGRMNIEVALFPNRAFYGGLLEPVGLPHQQGELTLAPELCDCEFAGLLTRRVAFLPSAVEPPAQSAKMNHSEARIVARLAAAIYRQYAAVSGFNPAVTLGVITPYRSQIALIKKEIAALGIAPLEDILVDTVERFQGSERDVIIYSFCVNRAYQLKFLANMTEENGTRIDRKLNVALTRARRQMFMTGVPQLLKLNPIYAELLSVVCHS
;
A
#
# COMPACT_ATOMS: atom_id res chain seq x y z
N MET A 1 12.59 13.76 10.63
CA MET A 1 12.85 13.75 9.19
C MET A 1 12.78 15.13 8.54
N GLU A 2 11.77 15.95 8.81
CA GLU A 2 11.76 17.34 8.33
C GLU A 2 13.01 18.13 8.79
N PRO A 3 13.50 18.03 10.05
CA PRO A 3 14.73 18.71 10.47
C PRO A 3 15.97 18.38 9.63
N GLN A 4 16.08 17.17 9.12
CA GLN A 4 17.20 16.78 8.25
C GLN A 4 17.12 17.47 6.87
N LEU A 5 15.91 17.60 6.32
CA LEU A 5 15.67 18.33 5.07
C LEU A 5 15.88 19.84 5.26
N LEU A 6 15.44 20.40 6.40
CA LEU A 6 15.66 21.81 6.72
C LEU A 6 17.15 22.14 6.80
N GLY A 7 17.99 21.25 7.32
CA GLY A 7 19.43 21.40 7.30
C GLY A 7 20.00 21.61 5.89
N LEU A 8 19.50 20.86 4.91
CA LEU A 8 19.89 21.03 3.51
C LEU A 8 19.36 22.34 2.91
N LEU A 9 18.09 22.67 3.20
CA LEU A 9 17.46 23.91 2.70
C LEU A 9 18.14 25.17 3.22
N CYS A 10 18.70 25.14 4.43
CA CYS A 10 19.38 26.27 5.07
C CYS A 10 20.87 26.34 4.76
N THR A 11 21.42 25.42 3.96
CA THR A 11 22.85 25.39 3.63
C THR A 11 23.21 26.63 2.79
N ARG A 12 24.26 27.35 3.24
CA ARG A 12 24.81 28.53 2.55
C ARG A 12 26.16 28.21 1.92
N ASN A 13 26.45 28.84 0.79
CA ASN A 13 27.78 28.80 0.19
C ASN A 13 28.77 29.75 0.91
N PRO A 14 30.07 29.70 0.63
CA PRO A 14 31.05 30.62 1.27
C PRO A 14 30.76 32.10 1.09
N ALA A 15 30.00 32.49 0.06
CA ALA A 15 29.56 33.86 -0.19
C ALA A 15 28.27 34.25 0.56
N GLY A 16 27.70 33.34 1.38
CA GLY A 16 26.48 33.57 2.16
C GLY A 16 25.17 33.41 1.39
N ALA A 17 25.23 33.09 0.09
CA ALA A 17 24.05 32.79 -0.71
C ALA A 17 23.59 31.33 -0.55
N ASP A 18 22.38 31.01 -0.99
CA ASP A 18 21.86 29.63 -0.97
C ASP A 18 22.80 28.69 -1.73
N ALA A 19 23.24 27.62 -1.08
CA ALA A 19 24.12 26.63 -1.70
C ALA A 19 23.37 25.76 -2.72
N ILE A 20 22.04 25.63 -2.57
CA ILE A 20 21.18 24.82 -3.42
C ILE A 20 20.15 25.72 -4.09
N GLY A 21 20.23 25.83 -5.41
CA GLY A 21 19.37 26.73 -6.19
C GLY A 21 17.97 26.15 -6.50
N LYS A 22 17.78 24.81 -6.39
CA LYS A 22 16.49 24.17 -6.69
C LYS A 22 16.35 22.87 -5.93
N PHE A 23 15.16 22.63 -5.37
CA PHE A 23 14.76 21.36 -4.76
C PHE A 23 13.65 20.71 -5.58
N ILE A 24 13.75 19.41 -5.78
CA ILE A 24 12.68 18.58 -6.34
C ILE A 24 12.36 17.53 -5.29
N LEU A 25 11.12 17.58 -4.76
CA LEU A 25 10.61 16.60 -3.82
C LEU A 25 9.73 15.61 -4.59
N ILE A 26 10.03 14.31 -4.44
CA ILE A 26 9.26 13.22 -5.04
C ILE A 26 8.65 12.41 -3.89
N GLY A 27 7.34 12.17 -3.93
CA GLY A 27 6.64 11.44 -2.88
C GLY A 27 5.21 11.13 -3.24
N ASP A 28 4.56 10.42 -2.33
CA ASP A 28 3.15 10.08 -2.43
C ASP A 28 2.51 10.26 -1.04
N HIS A 29 1.76 11.35 -0.85
CA HIS A 29 1.09 11.66 0.41
C HIS A 29 -0.06 10.71 0.73
N LYS A 30 -0.50 9.91 -0.23
CA LYS A 30 -1.52 8.86 -0.08
C LYS A 30 -0.93 7.52 0.37
N GLN A 31 0.38 7.45 0.56
CA GLN A 31 1.10 6.34 1.18
C GLN A 31 1.54 6.70 2.60
N LEU A 32 2.20 5.74 3.29
CA LEU A 32 2.58 5.91 4.69
C LEU A 32 3.59 7.06 4.86
N PRO A 33 3.33 7.99 5.80
CA PRO A 33 4.30 8.99 6.20
C PRO A 33 5.40 8.37 7.07
N ALA A 34 6.36 9.20 7.44
CA ALA A 34 7.32 8.83 8.47
C ALA A 34 6.63 8.50 9.80
N VAL A 35 7.19 7.53 10.53
CA VAL A 35 6.67 7.15 11.84
C VAL A 35 6.95 8.26 12.86
N VAL A 36 5.88 8.82 13.43
CA VAL A 36 5.92 9.77 14.55
C VAL A 36 5.23 9.14 15.74
N LEU A 37 5.94 9.00 16.86
CA LEU A 37 5.47 8.28 18.05
C LEU A 37 4.48 9.08 18.89
N GLN A 38 4.50 10.41 18.82
CA GLN A 38 3.59 11.30 19.56
C GLN A 38 2.15 11.16 19.07
N SER A 39 1.18 11.41 19.95
CA SER A 39 -0.24 11.48 19.55
C SER A 39 -0.50 12.70 18.65
N SER A 40 -1.65 12.76 18.00
CA SER A 40 -2.00 13.91 17.15
C SER A 40 -2.16 15.17 17.98
N GLU A 41 -2.74 15.07 19.18
CA GLU A 41 -2.91 16.18 20.11
C GLU A 41 -1.55 16.70 20.63
N GLN A 42 -0.61 15.81 20.93
CA GLN A 42 0.75 16.18 21.35
C GLN A 42 1.61 16.79 20.22
N SER A 43 1.19 16.60 18.99
CA SER A 43 1.91 17.06 17.80
C SER A 43 1.25 18.28 17.17
N GLU A 44 0.14 18.76 17.73
CA GLU A 44 -0.57 19.93 17.26
C GLU A 44 0.28 21.20 17.41
N VAL A 45 0.26 22.05 16.39
CA VAL A 45 1.00 23.31 16.36
C VAL A 45 -0.01 24.45 16.56
N CYS A 46 0.13 25.18 17.68
CA CYS A 46 -0.72 26.29 18.06
C CYS A 46 -0.14 27.68 17.68
N ASP A 47 1.10 27.73 17.20
CA ASP A 47 1.77 29.00 16.83
C ASP A 47 1.22 29.49 15.46
N GLU A 48 0.70 30.72 15.46
CA GLU A 48 0.04 31.31 14.29
C GLU A 48 0.99 31.50 13.10
N ALA A 49 2.27 31.82 13.35
CA ALA A 49 3.26 32.02 12.29
C ALA A 49 3.60 30.69 11.61
N LEU A 50 3.68 29.59 12.39
CA LEU A 50 3.87 28.24 11.86
C LEU A 50 2.64 27.73 11.12
N GLN A 51 1.44 28.03 11.61
CA GLN A 51 0.20 27.71 10.90
C GLN A 51 0.07 28.48 9.57
N ALA A 52 0.53 29.73 9.52
CA ALA A 52 0.51 30.54 8.30
C ALA A 52 1.34 29.94 7.17
N ILE A 53 2.40 29.18 7.48
CA ILE A 53 3.19 28.42 6.51
C ILE A 53 2.68 26.97 6.32
N GLY A 54 1.49 26.65 6.83
CA GLY A 54 0.81 25.36 6.65
C GLY A 54 1.26 24.26 7.61
N LEU A 55 1.99 24.57 8.68
CA LEU A 55 2.39 23.60 9.69
C LEU A 55 1.35 23.55 10.81
N TYR A 56 0.38 22.66 10.69
CA TYR A 56 -0.70 22.47 11.70
C TYR A 56 -0.41 21.30 12.64
N ASN A 57 0.39 20.33 12.19
CA ASN A 57 0.74 19.17 13.00
C ASN A 57 2.14 18.66 12.64
N LEU A 58 2.96 18.37 13.65
CA LEU A 58 4.33 17.87 13.47
C LEU A 58 4.41 16.45 12.87
N LYS A 59 3.28 15.75 12.77
CA LYS A 59 3.18 14.46 12.06
C LYS A 59 3.16 14.61 10.55
N ASP A 60 2.76 15.78 10.05
CA ASP A 60 2.72 16.03 8.61
C ASP A 60 4.15 16.05 8.05
N SER A 61 4.35 15.37 6.95
CA SER A 61 5.64 15.44 6.25
C SER A 61 5.79 16.78 5.55
N LEU A 62 7.03 17.23 5.34
CA LEU A 62 7.30 18.43 4.54
C LEU A 62 6.65 18.35 3.16
N PHE A 63 6.70 17.17 2.53
CA PHE A 63 6.06 16.93 1.22
C PHE A 63 4.55 17.18 1.28
N GLU A 64 3.86 16.59 2.27
CA GLU A 64 2.42 16.72 2.43
C GLU A 64 2.01 18.18 2.74
N ARG A 65 2.77 18.85 3.59
CA ARG A 65 2.56 20.26 3.92
C ARG A 65 2.69 21.16 2.70
N LEU A 66 3.77 21.03 1.95
CA LEU A 66 4.01 21.82 0.73
C LEU A 66 2.94 21.53 -0.33
N TYR A 67 2.59 20.27 -0.53
CA TYR A 67 1.53 19.89 -1.47
C TYR A 67 0.19 20.54 -1.10
N ARG A 68 -0.21 20.52 0.18
CA ARG A 68 -1.45 21.15 0.65
C ARG A 68 -1.45 22.67 0.41
N ASN A 69 -0.34 23.34 0.68
CA ASN A 69 -0.23 24.78 0.49
C ASN A 69 -0.35 25.15 -0.99
N LEU A 70 0.40 24.46 -1.85
CA LEU A 70 0.38 24.72 -3.31
C LEU A 70 -1.00 24.38 -3.92
N SER A 71 -1.67 23.33 -3.42
CA SER A 71 -3.02 22.97 -3.88
C SER A 71 -4.05 24.02 -3.49
N ARG A 72 -3.96 24.61 -2.27
CA ARG A 72 -4.83 25.70 -1.83
C ARG A 72 -4.63 26.99 -2.66
N GLU A 73 -3.36 27.34 -2.94
CA GLU A 73 -3.06 28.50 -3.81
C GLU A 73 -3.62 28.32 -5.22
N SER A 74 -3.56 27.10 -5.76
CA SER A 74 -4.13 26.79 -7.07
C SER A 74 -5.65 26.93 -7.09
N ALA A 75 -6.34 26.41 -6.06
CA ALA A 75 -7.79 26.53 -5.93
C ALA A 75 -8.22 28.01 -5.85
N ASN A 76 -7.50 28.83 -5.08
CA ASN A 76 -7.78 30.26 -4.95
C ASN A 76 -7.53 31.03 -6.27
N ARG A 77 -6.57 30.64 -7.09
CA ARG A 77 -6.33 31.23 -8.42
C ARG A 77 -7.41 30.85 -9.43
N GLN A 78 -7.95 29.63 -9.37
CA GLN A 78 -9.01 29.18 -10.28
C GLN A 78 -10.36 29.89 -10.03
N THR A 79 -10.65 30.32 -8.81
CA THR A 79 -11.85 31.11 -8.51
C THR A 79 -11.80 32.54 -9.08
N SER A 80 -10.61 33.02 -9.45
CA SER A 80 -10.42 34.36 -10.05
C SER A 80 -10.36 34.36 -11.60
N THR A 81 -10.39 33.19 -12.26
CA THR A 81 -10.39 33.07 -13.73
C THR A 81 -11.60 32.23 -14.17
N SER A 82 -12.37 32.74 -15.12
CA SER A 82 -13.63 32.20 -15.63
C SER A 82 -13.52 30.92 -16.50
N HIS A 83 -12.38 30.23 -16.51
CA HIS A 83 -12.23 28.96 -17.23
C HIS A 83 -11.81 27.82 -16.29
N PRO A 84 -12.66 26.79 -16.11
CA PRO A 84 -12.32 25.61 -15.34
C PRO A 84 -11.45 24.68 -16.21
N SER A 85 -10.16 24.92 -16.26
CA SER A 85 -9.20 23.97 -16.85
C SER A 85 -8.45 23.26 -15.73
N SER A 86 -8.94 22.11 -15.32
CA SER A 86 -8.30 21.22 -14.34
C SER A 86 -6.98 20.60 -14.85
N LEU A 87 -6.53 20.98 -16.04
CA LEU A 87 -5.37 20.41 -16.73
C LEU A 87 -4.20 21.39 -16.88
N ILE A 88 -4.25 22.60 -16.26
CA ILE A 88 -3.09 23.49 -16.30
C ILE A 88 -2.12 23.03 -15.20
N PRO A 89 -0.92 22.53 -15.55
CA PRO A 89 0.09 22.13 -14.57
C PRO A 89 0.43 23.31 -13.65
N HIS A 90 0.44 23.09 -12.34
CA HIS A 90 0.92 24.10 -11.42
C HIS A 90 2.45 24.21 -11.56
N PRO A 91 3.04 25.41 -11.66
CA PRO A 91 4.48 25.56 -11.89
C PRO A 91 5.36 24.96 -10.78
N SER A 92 4.79 24.68 -9.61
CA SER A 92 5.52 24.18 -8.43
C SER A 92 5.23 22.73 -8.08
N TYR A 93 4.17 22.09 -8.59
CA TYR A 93 3.90 20.67 -8.40
C TYR A 93 3.15 20.06 -9.59
N ASP A 94 3.33 18.77 -9.77
CA ASP A 94 2.63 17.96 -10.76
C ASP A 94 2.41 16.54 -10.23
N MET A 95 1.41 15.83 -10.77
CA MET A 95 1.11 14.45 -10.44
C MET A 95 1.51 13.52 -11.57
N LEU A 96 2.39 12.55 -11.27
CA LEU A 96 2.76 11.50 -12.22
C LEU A 96 1.61 10.48 -12.30
N CYS A 97 0.81 10.55 -13.36
CA CYS A 97 -0.34 9.67 -13.55
C CYS A 97 0.02 8.33 -14.20
N ARG A 98 1.16 8.22 -14.88
CA ARG A 98 1.57 6.98 -15.55
C ARG A 98 2.34 6.07 -14.63
N GLN A 99 1.79 4.88 -14.35
CA GLN A 99 2.40 3.88 -13.48
C GLN A 99 2.94 2.69 -14.28
N GLY A 100 4.14 2.19 -13.91
CA GLY A 100 4.80 1.05 -14.55
C GLY A 100 4.80 -0.23 -13.72
N ARG A 101 4.23 -0.22 -12.51
CA ARG A 101 4.33 -1.35 -11.57
C ARG A 101 3.20 -2.35 -11.72
N MET A 102 1.96 -1.93 -11.49
CA MET A 102 0.82 -2.82 -11.32
C MET A 102 0.22 -3.23 -12.66
N ASN A 103 -0.22 -4.48 -12.74
CA ASN A 103 -1.18 -4.91 -13.76
C ASN A 103 -2.46 -4.07 -13.65
N ILE A 104 -3.15 -3.85 -14.76
CA ILE A 104 -4.34 -2.98 -14.83
C ILE A 104 -5.44 -3.42 -13.86
N GLU A 105 -5.67 -4.72 -13.71
CA GLU A 105 -6.68 -5.26 -12.79
C GLU A 105 -6.27 -5.12 -11.33
N VAL A 106 -4.97 -5.31 -11.02
CA VAL A 106 -4.44 -5.06 -9.68
C VAL A 106 -4.56 -3.59 -9.30
N ALA A 107 -4.40 -2.68 -10.28
CA ALA A 107 -4.49 -1.24 -10.08
C ALA A 107 -5.93 -0.73 -9.93
N LEU A 108 -6.96 -1.48 -10.34
CA LEU A 108 -8.34 -0.99 -10.39
C LEU A 108 -8.84 -0.39 -9.08
N PHE A 109 -8.74 -1.15 -7.99
CA PHE A 109 -9.23 -0.67 -6.70
C PHE A 109 -8.41 0.51 -6.15
N PRO A 110 -7.07 0.42 -6.00
CA PRO A 110 -6.30 1.56 -5.49
C PRO A 110 -6.42 2.80 -6.39
N ASN A 111 -6.48 2.65 -7.70
CA ASN A 111 -6.66 3.76 -8.62
C ASN A 111 -8.01 4.48 -8.38
N ARG A 112 -9.11 3.74 -8.31
CA ARG A 112 -10.44 4.30 -8.07
C ARG A 112 -10.56 4.89 -6.66
N ALA A 113 -10.17 4.13 -5.64
CA ALA A 113 -10.39 4.49 -4.25
C ALA A 113 -9.46 5.60 -3.74
N PHE A 114 -8.22 5.66 -4.24
CA PHE A 114 -7.21 6.54 -3.68
C PHE A 114 -6.66 7.58 -4.67
N TYR A 115 -6.70 7.32 -5.97
CA TYR A 115 -6.12 8.21 -6.99
C TYR A 115 -7.14 8.80 -7.96
N GLY A 116 -8.45 8.67 -7.65
CA GLY A 116 -9.52 9.28 -8.45
C GLY A 116 -9.61 8.78 -9.89
N GLY A 117 -9.10 7.59 -10.18
CA GLY A 117 -9.07 7.01 -11.53
C GLY A 117 -7.99 7.57 -12.44
N LEU A 118 -7.06 8.38 -11.92
CA LEU A 118 -6.06 9.11 -12.72
C LEU A 118 -4.84 8.28 -13.12
N LEU A 119 -4.64 7.09 -12.51
CA LEU A 119 -3.47 6.27 -12.84
C LEU A 119 -3.68 5.50 -14.14
N GLU A 120 -2.75 5.67 -15.07
CA GLU A 120 -2.72 5.01 -16.37
C GLU A 120 -1.52 4.06 -16.48
N PRO A 121 -1.66 2.88 -17.09
CA PRO A 121 -0.52 1.99 -17.33
C PRO A 121 0.39 2.57 -18.41
N VAL A 122 1.70 2.33 -18.28
CA VAL A 122 2.67 2.70 -19.34
C VAL A 122 2.75 1.66 -20.47
N GLY A 123 2.01 0.54 -20.37
CA GLY A 123 1.93 -0.48 -21.42
C GLY A 123 3.04 -1.55 -21.35
N LEU A 124 3.62 -1.80 -20.18
CA LEU A 124 4.58 -2.88 -20.00
C LEU A 124 3.91 -4.27 -20.09
N PRO A 125 4.61 -5.30 -20.58
CA PRO A 125 4.01 -6.63 -20.82
C PRO A 125 3.28 -7.22 -19.60
N HIS A 126 3.82 -7.07 -18.40
CA HIS A 126 3.20 -7.59 -17.18
C HIS A 126 1.94 -6.81 -16.75
N GLN A 127 1.71 -5.63 -17.31
CA GLN A 127 0.53 -4.82 -17.00
C GLN A 127 -0.73 -5.28 -17.74
N GLN A 128 -0.58 -5.92 -18.90
CA GLN A 128 -1.68 -6.29 -19.79
C GLN A 128 -1.66 -7.77 -20.22
N GLY A 129 -0.53 -8.47 -19.98
CA GLY A 129 -0.37 -9.87 -20.39
C GLY A 129 -1.35 -10.80 -19.64
N GLU A 130 -1.70 -11.91 -20.24
CA GLU A 130 -2.55 -12.95 -19.65
C GLU A 130 -1.80 -13.79 -18.61
N LEU A 131 -2.57 -14.44 -17.73
CA LEU A 131 -2.07 -15.47 -16.80
C LEU A 131 -2.32 -16.84 -17.41
N THR A 132 -1.25 -17.59 -17.60
CA THR A 132 -1.33 -18.98 -18.07
C THR A 132 -1.11 -19.91 -16.89
N LEU A 133 -2.06 -20.81 -16.64
CA LEU A 133 -1.93 -21.84 -15.61
C LEU A 133 -1.03 -22.97 -16.13
N ALA A 134 -0.10 -23.40 -15.30
CA ALA A 134 0.72 -24.59 -15.60
C ALA A 134 -0.19 -25.83 -15.66
N PRO A 135 -0.04 -26.70 -16.69
CA PRO A 135 -0.91 -27.88 -16.86
C PRO A 135 -0.97 -28.78 -15.64
N GLU A 136 0.12 -28.90 -14.90
CA GLU A 136 0.22 -29.73 -13.70
C GLU A 136 -0.59 -29.20 -12.52
N LEU A 137 -1.09 -27.96 -12.61
CA LEU A 137 -1.88 -27.32 -11.57
C LEU A 137 -3.38 -27.21 -11.88
N CYS A 138 -3.84 -27.73 -13.02
CA CYS A 138 -5.24 -27.64 -13.41
C CYS A 138 -6.20 -28.27 -12.39
N ASP A 139 -5.77 -29.33 -11.71
CA ASP A 139 -6.55 -30.04 -10.69
C ASP A 139 -6.21 -29.65 -9.26
N CYS A 140 -5.37 -28.60 -9.04
CA CYS A 140 -5.04 -28.16 -7.69
C CYS A 140 -6.17 -27.30 -7.09
N GLU A 141 -6.25 -27.30 -5.75
CA GLU A 141 -7.24 -26.52 -4.99
C GLU A 141 -7.30 -25.04 -5.39
N PHE A 142 -6.19 -24.46 -5.78
CA PHE A 142 -6.07 -23.03 -6.11
C PHE A 142 -6.02 -22.73 -7.61
N ALA A 143 -6.27 -23.73 -8.48
CA ALA A 143 -6.20 -23.55 -9.95
C ALA A 143 -6.97 -22.31 -10.43
N GLY A 144 -8.24 -22.20 -10.02
CA GLY A 144 -9.08 -21.05 -10.38
C GLY A 144 -8.65 -19.72 -9.79
N LEU A 145 -7.86 -19.73 -8.69
CA LEU A 145 -7.32 -18.50 -8.10
C LEU A 145 -6.01 -18.08 -8.80
N LEU A 146 -5.18 -19.03 -9.19
CA LEU A 146 -3.91 -18.74 -9.86
C LEU A 146 -4.10 -18.05 -11.22
N THR A 147 -5.29 -18.14 -11.82
CA THR A 147 -5.67 -17.43 -13.05
C THR A 147 -6.31 -16.06 -12.80
N ARG A 148 -6.50 -15.64 -11.54
CA ARG A 148 -7.04 -14.32 -11.18
C ARG A 148 -5.93 -13.34 -10.84
N ARG A 149 -6.15 -12.07 -11.16
CA ARG A 149 -5.24 -10.98 -10.80
C ARG A 149 -5.40 -10.55 -9.34
N VAL A 150 -6.66 -10.53 -8.89
CA VAL A 150 -6.98 -10.17 -7.51
C VAL A 150 -7.98 -11.19 -6.96
N ALA A 151 -7.74 -11.72 -5.76
CA ALA A 151 -8.67 -12.63 -5.13
C ALA A 151 -8.65 -12.51 -3.59
N PHE A 152 -9.77 -12.82 -2.98
CA PHE A 152 -9.94 -12.87 -1.53
C PHE A 152 -10.32 -14.29 -1.09
N LEU A 153 -9.59 -14.81 -0.12
CA LEU A 153 -9.82 -16.12 0.50
C LEU A 153 -10.34 -15.89 1.93
N PRO A 154 -11.60 -16.24 2.22
CA PRO A 154 -12.14 -16.03 3.55
C PRO A 154 -11.48 -16.96 4.58
N SER A 155 -11.22 -16.42 5.77
CA SER A 155 -10.74 -17.14 6.95
C SER A 155 -11.76 -17.14 8.07
N ALA A 156 -11.53 -17.98 9.08
CA ALA A 156 -12.32 -18.04 10.29
C ALA A 156 -11.72 -17.17 11.40
N VAL A 157 -12.57 -16.72 12.33
CA VAL A 157 -12.16 -15.99 13.54
C VAL A 157 -11.44 -16.96 14.49
N GLU A 158 -10.32 -16.54 15.07
CA GLU A 158 -9.66 -17.29 16.13
C GLU A 158 -10.47 -17.29 17.44
N PRO A 159 -10.48 -18.42 18.17
CA PRO A 159 -11.12 -18.51 19.48
C PRO A 159 -10.64 -17.42 20.46
N PRO A 160 -11.50 -16.96 21.39
CA PRO A 160 -11.13 -15.92 22.37
C PRO A 160 -9.93 -16.24 23.26
N ALA A 161 -9.68 -17.51 23.51
CA ALA A 161 -8.57 -17.99 24.34
C ALA A 161 -7.20 -17.81 23.66
N GLN A 162 -7.17 -17.58 22.35
CA GLN A 162 -5.93 -17.40 21.60
C GLN A 162 -5.58 -15.91 21.43
N SER A 163 -4.32 -15.66 21.11
CA SER A 163 -3.85 -14.31 20.85
C SER A 163 -4.61 -13.66 19.67
N ALA A 164 -5.20 -12.50 19.89
CA ALA A 164 -5.87 -11.76 18.82
C ALA A 164 -4.92 -11.34 17.68
N LYS A 165 -3.60 -11.35 17.90
CA LYS A 165 -2.57 -10.99 16.91
C LYS A 165 -2.06 -12.18 16.09
N MET A 166 -2.76 -13.31 16.14
CA MET A 166 -2.46 -14.52 15.38
C MET A 166 -3.76 -15.07 14.82
N ASN A 167 -3.73 -15.59 13.60
CA ASN A 167 -4.83 -16.30 12.97
C ASN A 167 -4.27 -17.54 12.24
N HIS A 168 -4.49 -18.71 12.81
CA HIS A 168 -3.98 -19.98 12.29
C HIS A 168 -4.64 -20.36 10.96
N SER A 169 -5.92 -20.01 10.79
CA SER A 169 -6.63 -20.22 9.52
C SER A 169 -5.97 -19.44 8.39
N GLU A 170 -5.69 -18.14 8.60
CA GLU A 170 -4.99 -17.32 7.62
C GLU A 170 -3.58 -17.82 7.35
N ALA A 171 -2.82 -18.19 8.39
CA ALA A 171 -1.45 -18.68 8.22
C ALA A 171 -1.38 -19.93 7.34
N ARG A 172 -2.31 -20.89 7.55
CA ARG A 172 -2.41 -22.11 6.71
C ARG A 172 -2.83 -21.80 5.29
N ILE A 173 -3.80 -20.87 5.08
CA ILE A 173 -4.19 -20.41 3.74
C ILE A 173 -2.98 -19.81 3.04
N VAL A 174 -2.24 -18.92 3.69
CA VAL A 174 -1.03 -18.27 3.15
C VAL A 174 0.01 -19.31 2.74
N ALA A 175 0.33 -20.27 3.61
CA ALA A 175 1.35 -21.29 3.33
C ALA A 175 0.96 -22.17 2.14
N ARG A 176 -0.29 -22.65 2.09
CA ARG A 176 -0.80 -23.50 0.99
C ARG A 176 -0.84 -22.73 -0.34
N LEU A 177 -1.27 -21.48 -0.32
CA LEU A 177 -1.29 -20.63 -1.50
C LEU A 177 0.14 -20.30 -1.97
N ALA A 178 1.07 -20.04 -1.06
CA ALA A 178 2.47 -19.84 -1.37
C ALA A 178 3.09 -21.06 -2.08
N ALA A 179 2.74 -22.28 -1.62
CA ALA A 179 3.18 -23.51 -2.29
C ALA A 179 2.61 -23.64 -3.71
N ALA A 180 1.34 -23.27 -3.93
CA ALA A 180 0.73 -23.28 -5.25
C ALA A 180 1.39 -22.26 -6.19
N ILE A 181 1.64 -21.04 -5.70
CA ILE A 181 2.36 -19.98 -6.45
C ILE A 181 3.78 -20.43 -6.78
N TYR A 182 4.49 -21.02 -5.82
CA TYR A 182 5.83 -21.57 -6.08
C TYR A 182 5.83 -22.57 -7.23
N ARG A 183 4.92 -23.55 -7.20
CA ARG A 183 4.81 -24.58 -8.27
C ARG A 183 4.48 -23.94 -9.61
N GLN A 184 3.54 -22.98 -9.62
CA GLN A 184 3.15 -22.24 -10.82
C GLN A 184 4.34 -21.52 -11.46
N TYR A 185 5.10 -20.77 -10.66
CA TYR A 185 6.25 -20.02 -11.17
C TYR A 185 7.42 -20.95 -11.55
N ALA A 186 7.66 -21.98 -10.77
CA ALA A 186 8.71 -22.98 -11.08
C ALA A 186 8.46 -23.68 -12.43
N ALA A 187 7.20 -23.94 -12.76
CA ALA A 187 6.82 -24.58 -14.03
C ALA A 187 6.87 -23.63 -15.24
N VAL A 188 6.51 -22.34 -15.06
CA VAL A 188 6.30 -21.43 -16.21
C VAL A 188 7.46 -20.47 -16.45
N SER A 189 8.04 -19.86 -15.41
CA SER A 189 8.98 -18.75 -15.58
C SER A 189 10.17 -18.76 -14.62
N GLY A 190 10.23 -19.75 -13.73
CA GLY A 190 11.20 -19.78 -12.65
C GLY A 190 10.72 -18.98 -11.42
N PHE A 191 11.08 -19.49 -10.23
CA PHE A 191 10.76 -18.85 -8.96
C PHE A 191 12.01 -18.17 -8.38
N ASN A 192 11.87 -16.88 -8.03
CA ASN A 192 12.89 -16.13 -7.32
C ASN A 192 12.29 -15.56 -6.04
N PRO A 193 12.72 -15.99 -4.83
CA PRO A 193 12.14 -15.54 -3.56
C PRO A 193 12.18 -14.03 -3.36
N ALA A 194 13.20 -13.36 -3.89
CA ALA A 194 13.36 -11.91 -3.75
C ALA A 194 12.45 -11.09 -4.68
N VAL A 195 11.89 -11.69 -5.72
CA VAL A 195 11.11 -10.98 -6.76
C VAL A 195 9.68 -11.51 -6.87
N THR A 196 9.51 -12.85 -6.79
CA THR A 196 8.24 -13.48 -7.16
C THR A 196 7.17 -13.29 -6.09
N LEU A 197 7.44 -13.60 -4.83
CA LEU A 197 6.41 -13.68 -3.79
C LEU A 197 6.80 -12.88 -2.55
N GLY A 198 5.82 -12.16 -2.00
CA GLY A 198 5.91 -11.55 -0.69
C GLY A 198 4.62 -11.70 0.10
N VAL A 199 4.73 -11.74 1.41
CA VAL A 199 3.58 -11.85 2.32
C VAL A 199 3.57 -10.66 3.26
N ILE A 200 2.44 -9.93 3.28
CA ILE A 200 2.21 -8.78 4.15
C ILE A 200 1.26 -9.20 5.27
N THR A 201 1.58 -8.82 6.52
CA THR A 201 0.69 -8.99 7.66
C THR A 201 1.00 -7.96 8.75
N PRO A 202 0.01 -7.51 9.58
CA PRO A 202 0.23 -6.40 10.51
C PRO A 202 1.01 -6.76 11.78
N TYR A 203 1.13 -8.05 12.14
CA TYR A 203 1.65 -8.45 13.45
C TYR A 203 2.85 -9.38 13.37
N ARG A 204 3.88 -9.11 14.17
CA ARG A 204 5.09 -9.96 14.27
C ARG A 204 4.79 -11.40 14.66
N SER A 205 3.79 -11.61 15.53
CA SER A 205 3.35 -12.97 15.90
C SER A 205 2.74 -13.72 14.72
N GLN A 206 1.99 -13.03 13.85
CA GLN A 206 1.46 -13.62 12.62
C GLN A 206 2.57 -13.90 11.61
N ILE A 207 3.58 -13.03 11.51
CA ILE A 207 4.78 -13.29 10.69
C ILE A 207 5.45 -14.59 11.11
N ALA A 208 5.69 -14.77 12.42
CA ALA A 208 6.31 -15.98 12.95
C ALA A 208 5.47 -17.24 12.68
N LEU A 209 4.14 -17.13 12.83
CA LEU A 209 3.21 -18.22 12.55
C LEU A 209 3.22 -18.61 11.07
N ILE A 210 3.12 -17.62 10.16
CA ILE A 210 3.17 -17.85 8.71
C ILE A 210 4.49 -18.51 8.31
N LYS A 211 5.62 -18.01 8.81
CA LYS A 211 6.93 -18.62 8.55
C LYS A 211 7.01 -20.07 9.04
N LYS A 212 6.44 -20.35 10.21
CA LYS A 212 6.36 -21.74 10.73
C LYS A 212 5.54 -22.66 9.81
N GLU A 213 4.37 -22.18 9.35
CA GLU A 213 3.52 -22.96 8.44
C GLU A 213 4.20 -23.17 7.07
N ILE A 214 4.95 -22.17 6.56
CA ILE A 214 5.73 -22.30 5.32
C ILE A 214 6.88 -23.31 5.49
N ALA A 215 7.65 -23.21 6.56
CA ALA A 215 8.76 -24.14 6.83
C ALA A 215 8.27 -25.58 6.96
N ALA A 216 7.08 -25.81 7.52
CA ALA A 216 6.48 -27.15 7.64
C ALA A 216 6.18 -27.80 6.26
N LEU A 217 6.16 -27.03 5.16
CA LEU A 217 5.99 -27.57 3.81
C LEU A 217 7.26 -28.21 3.24
N GLY A 218 8.45 -27.91 3.80
CA GLY A 218 9.74 -28.42 3.32
C GLY A 218 10.13 -27.93 1.93
N ILE A 219 9.64 -26.75 1.50
CA ILE A 219 9.95 -26.15 0.20
C ILE A 219 10.98 -25.04 0.44
N ALA A 220 12.26 -25.37 0.36
CA ALA A 220 13.36 -24.46 0.71
C ALA A 220 13.26 -23.03 0.07
N PRO A 221 12.95 -22.85 -1.23
CA PRO A 221 12.84 -21.50 -1.78
C PRO A 221 11.74 -20.62 -1.15
N LEU A 222 10.74 -21.21 -0.49
CA LEU A 222 9.70 -20.45 0.21
C LEU A 222 10.14 -19.92 1.57
N GLU A 223 11.17 -20.48 2.17
CA GLU A 223 11.71 -20.00 3.46
C GLU A 223 12.41 -18.64 3.30
N ASP A 224 12.89 -18.33 2.10
CA ASP A 224 13.62 -17.11 1.77
C ASP A 224 12.70 -15.95 1.31
N ILE A 225 11.39 -16.17 1.16
CA ILE A 225 10.48 -15.08 0.78
C ILE A 225 10.36 -14.04 1.91
N LEU A 226 10.12 -12.79 1.52
CA LEU A 226 9.84 -11.74 2.49
C LEU A 226 8.43 -11.90 3.09
N VAL A 227 8.37 -12.15 4.41
CA VAL A 227 7.14 -12.10 5.21
C VAL A 227 7.32 -11.00 6.24
N ASP A 228 6.65 -9.86 6.09
CA ASP A 228 6.85 -8.70 6.98
C ASP A 228 5.62 -7.77 7.00
N THR A 229 5.71 -6.66 7.75
CA THR A 229 4.65 -5.65 7.84
C THR A 229 4.62 -4.73 6.62
N VAL A 230 3.52 -3.98 6.45
CA VAL A 230 3.35 -3.02 5.35
C VAL A 230 4.47 -1.98 5.33
N GLU A 231 4.89 -1.51 6.51
CA GLU A 231 5.94 -0.50 6.65
C GLU A 231 7.28 -1.00 6.08
N ARG A 232 7.59 -2.28 6.24
CA ARG A 232 8.82 -2.90 5.71
C ARG A 232 8.74 -3.17 4.21
N PHE A 233 7.54 -3.30 3.66
CA PHE A 233 7.33 -3.42 2.23
C PHE A 233 7.34 -2.07 1.50
N GLN A 234 7.30 -0.95 2.21
CA GLN A 234 7.34 0.38 1.57
C GLN A 234 8.64 0.54 0.76
N GLY A 235 8.51 0.93 -0.52
CA GLY A 235 9.63 1.03 -1.45
C GLY A 235 10.00 -0.29 -2.17
N SER A 236 9.44 -1.44 -1.77
CA SER A 236 9.66 -2.72 -2.45
C SER A 236 8.46 -3.13 -3.31
N GLU A 237 8.63 -4.16 -4.13
CA GLU A 237 7.57 -4.76 -4.96
C GLU A 237 7.82 -6.26 -5.15
N ARG A 238 6.76 -7.00 -5.48
CA ARG A 238 6.81 -8.43 -5.85
C ARG A 238 5.86 -8.69 -7.00
N ASP A 239 6.09 -9.74 -7.75
CA ASP A 239 5.14 -10.18 -8.77
C ASP A 239 3.80 -10.55 -8.13
N VAL A 240 3.84 -11.28 -7.03
CA VAL A 240 2.68 -11.70 -6.25
C VAL A 240 2.80 -11.23 -4.80
N ILE A 241 1.75 -10.64 -4.29
CA ILE A 241 1.61 -10.32 -2.86
C ILE A 241 0.47 -11.13 -2.28
N ILE A 242 0.68 -11.73 -1.10
CA ILE A 242 -0.39 -12.27 -0.26
C ILE A 242 -0.52 -11.35 0.97
N TYR A 243 -1.71 -10.79 1.21
CA TYR A 243 -2.00 -9.97 2.38
C TYR A 243 -2.89 -10.73 3.37
N SER A 244 -2.32 -11.11 4.51
CA SER A 244 -3.05 -11.67 5.66
C SER A 244 -3.44 -10.53 6.60
N PHE A 245 -4.74 -10.21 6.67
CA PHE A 245 -5.25 -9.10 7.48
C PHE A 245 -5.15 -9.34 8.97
N CYS A 246 -5.23 -10.58 9.41
CA CYS A 246 -5.12 -11.02 10.80
C CYS A 246 -6.02 -10.22 11.76
N VAL A 247 -7.30 -10.02 11.37
CA VAL A 247 -8.31 -9.32 12.16
C VAL A 247 -9.23 -10.35 12.80
N ASN A 248 -9.09 -10.56 14.10
CA ASN A 248 -9.91 -11.49 14.90
C ASN A 248 -10.92 -10.75 15.79
N ARG A 249 -10.77 -9.43 15.96
CA ARG A 249 -11.61 -8.57 16.82
C ARG A 249 -11.81 -7.22 16.15
N ALA A 250 -12.99 -6.65 16.26
CA ALA A 250 -13.35 -5.39 15.60
C ALA A 250 -12.41 -4.22 15.93
N TYR A 251 -11.92 -4.11 17.17
CA TYR A 251 -11.01 -3.04 17.56
C TYR A 251 -9.68 -3.04 16.80
N GLN A 252 -9.27 -4.19 16.23
CA GLN A 252 -8.02 -4.31 15.47
C GLN A 252 -8.06 -3.54 14.14
N LEU A 253 -9.22 -3.24 13.61
CA LEU A 253 -9.37 -2.40 12.42
C LEU A 253 -8.72 -1.02 12.58
N LYS A 254 -8.72 -0.47 13.81
CA LYS A 254 -8.05 0.82 14.11
C LYS A 254 -6.52 0.74 13.98
N PHE A 255 -5.94 -0.43 14.13
CA PHE A 255 -4.49 -0.67 13.99
C PHE A 255 -4.12 -1.14 12.60
N LEU A 256 -5.04 -1.83 11.93
CA LEU A 256 -4.87 -2.28 10.55
C LEU A 256 -4.78 -1.08 9.59
N ALA A 257 -5.68 -0.09 9.77
CA ALA A 257 -5.82 1.06 8.92
C ALA A 257 -4.96 2.27 9.38
N ASN A 258 -4.54 3.10 8.43
CA ASN A 258 -3.99 4.43 8.66
C ASN A 258 -4.81 5.43 7.84
N MET A 259 -5.91 5.88 8.47
CA MET A 259 -6.92 6.69 7.79
C MET A 259 -6.52 8.16 7.72
N THR A 260 -6.70 8.75 6.55
CA THR A 260 -6.66 10.20 6.30
C THR A 260 -7.83 10.58 5.41
N GLU A 261 -8.14 11.87 5.35
CA GLU A 261 -9.17 12.41 4.48
C GLU A 261 -8.59 13.54 3.63
N GLU A 262 -8.87 13.50 2.33
CA GLU A 262 -8.45 14.51 1.38
C GLU A 262 -9.62 14.82 0.43
N ASN A 263 -10.06 16.08 0.39
CA ASN A 263 -11.16 16.54 -0.47
C ASN A 263 -12.43 15.67 -0.37
N GLY A 264 -12.78 15.24 0.85
CA GLY A 264 -13.92 14.35 1.11
C GLY A 264 -13.69 12.87 0.77
N THR A 265 -12.52 12.51 0.25
CA THR A 265 -12.14 11.11 -0.01
C THR A 265 -11.37 10.54 1.16
N ARG A 266 -11.85 9.41 1.68
CA ARG A 266 -11.14 8.66 2.73
C ARG A 266 -10.08 7.77 2.13
N ILE A 267 -8.87 7.88 2.65
CA ILE A 267 -7.71 7.11 2.19
C ILE A 267 -7.16 6.30 3.35
N ASP A 268 -7.05 4.98 3.17
CA ASP A 268 -6.26 4.14 4.06
C ASP A 268 -4.85 3.98 3.48
N ARG A 269 -3.90 4.71 4.05
CA ARG A 269 -2.51 4.74 3.58
C ARG A 269 -1.81 3.38 3.70
N LYS A 270 -2.14 2.58 4.72
CA LYS A 270 -1.58 1.21 4.88
C LYS A 270 -2.12 0.28 3.80
N LEU A 271 -3.42 0.29 3.58
CA LEU A 271 -4.04 -0.52 2.54
C LEU A 271 -3.51 -0.13 1.16
N ASN A 272 -3.41 1.19 0.88
CA ASN A 272 -2.86 1.68 -0.37
C ASN A 272 -1.42 1.18 -0.60
N VAL A 273 -0.54 1.29 0.42
CA VAL A 273 0.81 0.73 0.31
C VAL A 273 0.76 -0.76 0.03
N ALA A 274 -0.01 -1.54 0.78
CA ALA A 274 -0.07 -3.00 0.62
C ALA A 274 -0.50 -3.42 -0.79
N LEU A 275 -1.61 -2.85 -1.29
CA LEU A 275 -2.15 -3.18 -2.61
C LEU A 275 -1.20 -2.80 -3.74
N THR A 276 -0.52 -1.67 -3.61
CA THR A 276 0.40 -1.17 -4.64
C THR A 276 1.78 -1.84 -4.64
N ARG A 277 2.01 -2.88 -3.81
CA ARG A 277 3.26 -3.68 -3.85
C ARG A 277 3.23 -4.81 -4.87
N ALA A 278 2.04 -5.23 -5.30
CA ALA A 278 1.87 -6.31 -6.26
C ALA A 278 2.05 -5.82 -7.70
N ARG A 279 2.85 -6.53 -8.48
CA ARG A 279 3.02 -6.24 -9.92
C ARG A 279 1.99 -6.98 -10.76
N ARG A 280 1.79 -8.26 -10.50
CA ARG A 280 0.99 -9.17 -11.34
C ARG A 280 -0.27 -9.68 -10.66
N GLN A 281 -0.17 -10.07 -9.37
CA GLN A 281 -1.29 -10.67 -8.64
C GLN A 281 -1.32 -10.21 -7.18
N MET A 282 -2.53 -10.00 -6.68
CA MET A 282 -2.79 -9.62 -5.30
C MET A 282 -3.79 -10.59 -4.68
N PHE A 283 -3.34 -11.40 -3.73
CA PHE A 283 -4.19 -12.29 -2.96
C PHE A 283 -4.36 -11.75 -1.54
N MET A 284 -5.56 -11.90 -1.00
CA MET A 284 -5.88 -11.41 0.34
C MET A 284 -6.60 -12.49 1.13
N THR A 285 -6.34 -12.58 2.43
CA THR A 285 -7.07 -13.47 3.32
C THR A 285 -7.41 -12.78 4.64
N GLY A 286 -8.59 -13.06 5.17
CA GLY A 286 -9.09 -12.44 6.39
C GLY A 286 -10.51 -12.87 6.72
N VAL A 287 -11.07 -12.33 7.80
CA VAL A 287 -12.43 -12.58 8.25
C VAL A 287 -13.39 -11.55 7.64
N PRO A 288 -14.20 -11.90 6.62
CA PRO A 288 -15.00 -10.93 5.86
C PRO A 288 -15.95 -10.10 6.74
N GLN A 289 -16.58 -10.74 7.74
CA GLN A 289 -17.55 -10.10 8.63
C GLN A 289 -16.92 -8.97 9.44
N LEU A 290 -15.66 -9.15 9.86
CA LEU A 290 -14.94 -8.13 10.62
C LEU A 290 -14.40 -7.03 9.69
N LEU A 291 -13.85 -7.39 8.54
CA LEU A 291 -13.31 -6.42 7.58
C LEU A 291 -14.41 -5.47 7.08
N LYS A 292 -15.61 -5.98 6.79
CA LYS A 292 -16.75 -5.17 6.32
C LYS A 292 -17.24 -4.11 7.32
N LEU A 293 -16.80 -4.14 8.58
CA LEU A 293 -17.08 -3.06 9.54
C LEU A 293 -16.35 -1.75 9.21
N ASN A 294 -15.32 -1.79 8.37
CA ASN A 294 -14.70 -0.60 7.82
C ASN A 294 -15.16 -0.40 6.37
N PRO A 295 -15.69 0.78 6.00
CA PRO A 295 -16.27 1.03 4.68
C PRO A 295 -15.31 0.79 3.52
N ILE A 296 -14.02 1.13 3.64
CA ILE A 296 -13.02 0.93 2.58
C ILE A 296 -12.77 -0.57 2.34
N TYR A 297 -12.67 -1.37 3.42
CA TYR A 297 -12.51 -2.82 3.28
C TYR A 297 -13.80 -3.48 2.78
N ALA A 298 -14.98 -2.96 3.14
CA ALA A 298 -16.26 -3.43 2.60
C ALA A 298 -16.33 -3.19 1.08
N GLU A 299 -15.90 -2.01 0.62
CA GLU A 299 -15.81 -1.69 -0.80
C GLU A 299 -14.80 -2.57 -1.53
N LEU A 300 -13.59 -2.75 -0.97
CA LEU A 300 -12.57 -3.65 -1.52
C LEU A 300 -13.14 -5.06 -1.72
N LEU A 301 -13.76 -5.63 -0.70
CA LEU A 301 -14.35 -6.96 -0.76
C LEU A 301 -15.49 -7.05 -1.78
N SER A 302 -16.30 -6.00 -1.95
CA SER A 302 -17.36 -5.99 -2.94
C SER A 302 -16.83 -6.07 -4.37
N VAL A 303 -15.70 -5.42 -4.65
CA VAL A 303 -15.06 -5.46 -5.97
C VAL A 303 -14.42 -6.82 -6.22
N VAL A 304 -13.67 -7.35 -5.26
CA VAL A 304 -12.87 -8.58 -5.43
C VAL A 304 -13.73 -9.86 -5.42
N CYS A 305 -14.86 -9.89 -4.71
CA CYS A 305 -15.72 -11.08 -4.64
C CYS A 305 -16.70 -11.19 -5.82
N HIS A 306 -16.86 -10.14 -6.62
CA HIS A 306 -17.73 -10.14 -7.82
C HIS A 306 -16.93 -10.27 -9.12
N SER A 307 -15.62 -10.20 -9.07
CA SER A 307 -14.67 -10.47 -10.17
C SER A 307 -14.25 -11.94 -10.14
#